data_8b976d6dfdb29927069503737f7fab0d
#
_entry.id   8b976d6dfdb29927069503737f7fab0d
#
_cell.length_a   1.000
_cell.length_b   1.000
_cell.length_c   1.000
_cell.angle_alpha   90.00
_cell.angle_beta   90.00
_cell.angle_gamma   90.00
#
_symmetry.space_group_name_H-M   'P 1'
#
loop_
_entity.id
_entity.type
_entity.pdbx_description
1 polymer ?
#
loop_
_entity_poly.entity_id
_entity_poly.type
_entity_poly.pdbx_seq_one_letter_code
_entity_poly.pdbx_strand_id
1 'polypeptide(L)'
;MEIKIEELLKSIRIIIDFLAVFGITFEVLPIKFSPLRWLGNRLNKSTNERIDKIQGQVDRMEYENDMRDLRNIKSRIHQYGQSIRKGEELTEEMIKSAFDDLDVYDFYKDKYKYMNINGKRVKINGEVETDRVLLKEAATKPKK
;
A
#
# COMPACT_ATOMS: atom_id res chain seq x y z
N MET A 1 14.52 46.72 -9.13
CA MET A 1 15.43 46.42 -8.00
C MET A 1 16.67 45.79 -8.57
N GLU A 2 17.68 46.57 -8.93
CA GLU A 2 18.96 46.05 -9.37
C GLU A 2 19.75 45.65 -8.11
N ILE A 3 19.75 44.36 -7.82
CA ILE A 3 20.69 43.77 -6.85
C ILE A 3 22.06 43.90 -7.49
N LYS A 4 22.90 44.82 -6.99
CA LYS A 4 24.27 44.96 -7.49
C LYS A 4 24.97 43.64 -7.33
N ILE A 5 25.40 43.06 -8.43
CA ILE A 5 26.13 41.77 -8.49
C ILE A 5 27.29 41.76 -7.52
N GLU A 6 27.91 42.88 -7.28
CA GLU A 6 28.99 43.05 -6.29
C GLU A 6 28.56 42.76 -4.84
N GLU A 7 27.34 43.14 -4.43
CA GLU A 7 26.84 42.86 -3.09
C GLU A 7 26.52 41.40 -2.89
N LEU A 8 26.00 40.77 -3.97
CA LEU A 8 25.74 39.32 -3.98
C LEU A 8 27.05 38.52 -3.87
N LEU A 9 28.07 38.91 -4.66
CA LEU A 9 29.40 38.28 -4.59
C LEU A 9 30.08 38.47 -3.21
N LYS A 10 29.95 39.65 -2.60
CA LYS A 10 30.44 39.87 -1.23
C LYS A 10 29.74 38.98 -0.21
N SER A 11 28.43 38.82 -0.30
CA SER A 11 27.66 37.96 0.60
C SER A 11 28.03 36.48 0.43
N ILE A 12 28.21 36.01 -0.80
CA ILE A 12 28.66 34.65 -1.11
C ILE A 12 30.07 34.42 -0.55
N ARG A 13 30.98 35.37 -0.70
CA ARG A 13 32.33 35.28 -0.17
C ARG A 13 32.36 35.16 1.36
N ILE A 14 31.56 35.95 2.07
CA ILE A 14 31.40 35.86 3.52
C ILE A 14 30.91 34.50 3.96
N ILE A 15 29.95 33.91 3.23
CA ILE A 15 29.43 32.58 3.53
C ILE A 15 30.51 31.53 3.31
N ILE A 16 31.30 31.63 2.23
CA ILE A 16 32.39 30.69 1.94
C ILE A 16 33.48 30.80 3.02
N ASP A 17 33.89 32.02 3.38
CA ASP A 17 34.89 32.26 4.42
C ASP A 17 34.41 31.77 5.81
N PHE A 18 33.12 31.97 6.13
CA PHE A 18 32.52 31.44 7.34
C PHE A 18 32.52 29.89 7.36
N LEU A 19 32.15 29.25 6.25
CA LEU A 19 32.19 27.80 6.11
C LEU A 19 33.61 27.23 6.19
N ALA A 20 34.58 27.94 5.63
CA ALA A 20 35.98 27.55 5.69
C ALA A 20 36.57 27.66 7.13
N VAL A 21 36.24 28.72 7.86
CA VAL A 21 36.61 28.89 9.29
C VAL A 21 35.95 27.80 10.15
N PHE A 22 34.67 27.50 9.91
CA PHE A 22 33.99 26.41 10.61
C PHE A 22 34.62 25.04 10.29
N GLY A 23 34.97 24.79 9.03
CA GLY A 23 35.66 23.56 8.61
C GLY A 23 36.99 23.37 9.32
N ILE A 24 37.82 24.43 9.38
CA ILE A 24 39.14 24.40 10.04
C ILE A 24 39.00 24.25 11.55
N THR A 25 38.03 24.93 12.17
CA THR A 25 37.83 24.87 13.63
C THR A 25 37.34 23.49 14.08
N PHE A 26 36.62 22.78 13.24
CA PHE A 26 36.13 21.42 13.54
C PHE A 26 37.17 20.32 13.35
N GLU A 27 38.22 20.54 12.55
CA GLU A 27 39.32 19.58 12.42
C GLU A 27 40.27 19.59 13.65
N VAL A 28 40.32 20.71 14.36
CA VAL A 28 41.17 20.86 15.54
C VAL A 28 40.55 20.33 16.83
N LEU A 29 39.22 20.17 16.86
CA LEU A 29 38.53 19.55 17.98
C LEU A 29 38.52 18.02 17.87
N PRO A 30 38.84 17.28 18.97
CA PRO A 30 38.89 15.82 18.95
C PRO A 30 37.52 15.16 18.70
N ILE A 31 36.46 15.95 18.64
CA ILE A 31 35.13 15.51 18.31
C ILE A 31 34.92 15.76 16.83
N LYS A 32 34.86 14.68 16.03
CA LYS A 32 34.50 14.71 14.59
C LYS A 32 33.02 15.07 14.40
N PHE A 33 32.64 16.27 14.82
CA PHE A 33 31.30 16.79 14.59
C PHE A 33 31.23 17.45 13.23
N SER A 34 30.59 16.81 12.28
CA SER A 34 30.31 17.39 10.96
C SER A 34 28.87 17.94 10.97
N PRO A 35 28.70 19.27 11.04
CA PRO A 35 27.38 19.91 11.07
C PRO A 35 26.59 19.59 9.78
N LEU A 36 27.28 19.47 8.65
CA LEU A 36 26.65 19.08 7.38
C LEU A 36 26.13 17.63 7.43
N ARG A 37 26.89 16.71 8.04
CA ARG A 37 26.47 15.31 8.20
C ARG A 37 25.32 15.19 9.20
N TRP A 38 25.36 15.96 10.29
CA TRP A 38 24.28 16.03 11.26
C TRP A 38 22.98 16.58 10.63
N LEU A 39 23.09 17.69 9.87
CA LEU A 39 21.97 18.29 9.16
C LEU A 39 21.41 17.34 8.10
N GLY A 40 22.28 16.69 7.33
CA GLY A 40 21.90 15.67 6.35
C GLY A 40 21.17 14.50 6.99
N ASN A 41 21.66 13.98 8.10
CA ASN A 41 21.01 12.89 8.83
C ASN A 41 19.65 13.33 9.39
N ARG A 42 19.52 14.55 9.87
CA ARG A 42 18.25 15.07 10.41
C ARG A 42 17.21 15.31 9.31
N LEU A 43 17.64 15.84 8.17
CA LEU A 43 16.77 16.02 7.00
C LEU A 43 16.32 14.67 6.42
N ASN A 44 17.25 13.71 6.27
CA ASN A 44 16.94 12.36 5.81
C ASN A 44 16.01 11.63 6.77
N LYS A 45 16.21 11.77 8.09
CA LYS A 45 15.31 11.16 9.07
C LYS A 45 13.89 11.72 8.95
N SER A 46 13.75 13.05 8.89
CA SER A 46 12.43 13.67 8.71
C SER A 46 11.77 13.28 7.39
N THR A 47 12.55 13.18 6.30
CA THR A 47 12.04 12.76 5.00
C THR A 47 11.62 11.29 5.01
N ASN A 48 12.43 10.41 5.62
CA ASN A 48 12.08 8.99 5.75
C ASN A 48 10.83 8.78 6.59
N GLU A 49 10.71 9.48 7.73
CA GLU A 49 9.49 9.42 8.57
C GLU A 49 8.23 9.88 7.80
N ARG A 50 8.37 10.87 6.91
CA ARG A 50 7.27 11.32 6.05
C ARG A 50 6.94 10.30 4.96
N ILE A 51 7.95 9.68 4.36
CA ILE A 51 7.78 8.62 3.37
C ILE A 51 7.10 7.42 4.03
N ASP A 52 7.55 6.96 5.19
CA ASP A 52 6.96 5.85 5.93
C ASP A 52 5.48 6.12 6.29
N LYS A 53 5.18 7.36 6.69
CA LYS A 53 3.81 7.77 6.97
C LYS A 53 2.93 7.77 5.74
N ILE A 54 3.43 8.28 4.60
CA ILE A 54 2.71 8.26 3.32
C ILE A 54 2.50 6.83 2.86
N GLN A 55 3.54 5.99 2.94
CA GLN A 55 3.46 4.57 2.59
C GLN A 55 2.38 3.87 3.42
N GLY A 56 2.37 4.07 4.73
CA GLY A 56 1.34 3.51 5.60
C GLY A 56 -0.09 4.01 5.30
N GLN A 57 -0.24 5.24 4.80
CA GLN A 57 -1.53 5.76 4.34
C GLN A 57 -1.97 5.12 3.03
N VAL A 58 -1.04 4.94 2.08
CA VAL A 58 -1.30 4.27 0.79
C VAL A 58 -1.70 2.82 1.03
N ASP A 59 -0.94 2.08 1.85
CA ASP A 59 -1.24 0.68 2.19
C ASP A 59 -2.63 0.54 2.84
N ARG A 60 -3.00 1.49 3.69
CA ARG A 60 -4.32 1.51 4.31
C ARG A 60 -5.44 1.77 3.31
N MET A 61 -5.24 2.72 2.39
CA MET A 61 -6.23 3.04 1.36
C MET A 61 -6.41 1.86 0.40
N GLU A 62 -5.31 1.20 0.00
CA GLU A 62 -5.34 -0.01 -0.82
C GLU A 62 -6.12 -1.12 -0.12
N TYR A 63 -5.83 -1.38 1.15
CA TYR A 63 -6.56 -2.35 1.95
C TYR A 63 -8.07 -2.05 2.04
N GLU A 64 -8.45 -0.79 2.29
CA GLU A 64 -9.87 -0.40 2.39
C GLU A 64 -10.61 -0.60 1.07
N ASN A 65 -9.95 -0.31 -0.06
CA ASN A 65 -10.51 -0.55 -1.39
C ASN A 65 -10.65 -2.04 -1.68
N ASP A 66 -9.61 -2.82 -1.44
CA ASP A 66 -9.62 -4.28 -1.65
C ASP A 66 -10.68 -4.95 -0.77
N MET A 67 -10.87 -4.49 0.47
CA MET A 67 -11.91 -5.02 1.35
C MET A 67 -13.34 -4.65 0.88
N ARG A 68 -13.49 -3.53 0.20
CA ARG A 68 -14.77 -3.15 -0.42
C ARG A 68 -15.08 -4.07 -1.59
N ASP A 69 -14.10 -4.28 -2.47
CA ASP A 69 -14.22 -5.15 -3.63
C ASP A 69 -14.48 -6.60 -3.20
N LEU A 70 -13.77 -7.08 -2.20
CA LEU A 70 -13.97 -8.40 -1.63
C LEU A 70 -15.39 -8.60 -1.10
N ARG A 71 -15.97 -7.60 -0.44
CA ARG A 71 -17.38 -7.65 0.02
C ARG A 71 -18.35 -7.77 -1.15
N ASN A 72 -18.11 -7.01 -2.21
CA ASN A 72 -18.95 -7.07 -3.43
C ASN A 72 -18.85 -8.44 -4.10
N ILE A 73 -17.66 -8.98 -4.23
CA ILE A 73 -17.40 -10.32 -4.79
C ILE A 73 -18.10 -11.40 -3.95
N LYS A 74 -17.94 -11.37 -2.63
CA LYS A 74 -18.64 -12.31 -1.72
C LYS A 74 -20.15 -12.24 -1.88
N SER A 75 -20.71 -11.04 -2.00
CA SER A 75 -22.14 -10.83 -2.20
C SER A 75 -22.63 -11.47 -3.51
N ARG A 76 -21.88 -11.30 -4.61
CA ARG A 76 -22.22 -11.94 -5.91
C ARG A 76 -22.14 -13.46 -5.84
N ILE A 77 -21.06 -14.00 -5.29
CA ILE A 77 -20.90 -15.46 -5.10
C ILE A 77 -22.07 -16.01 -4.28
N HIS A 78 -22.44 -15.33 -3.21
CA HIS A 78 -23.57 -15.73 -2.37
C HIS A 78 -24.90 -15.68 -3.12
N GLN A 79 -25.14 -14.68 -3.97
CA GLN A 79 -26.32 -14.59 -4.82
C GLN A 79 -26.42 -15.78 -5.77
N TYR A 80 -25.32 -16.14 -6.45
CA TYR A 80 -25.30 -17.36 -7.29
C TYR A 80 -25.58 -18.63 -6.48
N GLY A 81 -24.99 -18.76 -5.30
CA GLY A 81 -25.27 -19.87 -4.40
C GLY A 81 -26.75 -19.93 -3.97
N GLN A 82 -27.37 -18.79 -3.72
CA GLN A 82 -28.81 -18.72 -3.41
C GLN A 82 -29.69 -19.12 -4.58
N SER A 83 -29.38 -18.67 -5.81
CA SER A 83 -30.10 -19.06 -6.99
C SER A 83 -30.09 -20.58 -7.19
N ILE A 84 -28.92 -21.23 -7.00
CA ILE A 84 -28.82 -22.70 -7.07
C ILE A 84 -29.67 -23.38 -5.99
N ARG A 85 -29.67 -22.87 -4.76
CA ARG A 85 -30.49 -23.42 -3.64
C ARG A 85 -32.00 -23.30 -3.93
N LYS A 86 -32.42 -22.28 -4.66
CA LYS A 86 -33.81 -22.09 -5.11
C LYS A 86 -34.20 -22.96 -6.30
N GLY A 87 -33.25 -23.69 -6.87
CA GLY A 87 -33.46 -24.54 -8.05
C GLY A 87 -33.43 -23.77 -9.37
N GLU A 88 -32.94 -22.54 -9.38
CA GLU A 88 -32.76 -21.74 -10.60
C GLU A 88 -31.55 -22.27 -11.39
N GLU A 89 -31.71 -22.40 -12.69
CA GLU A 89 -30.61 -22.78 -13.58
C GLU A 89 -29.76 -21.55 -13.90
N LEU A 90 -28.45 -21.64 -13.61
CA LEU A 90 -27.51 -20.60 -13.99
C LEU A 90 -27.10 -20.76 -15.46
N THR A 91 -27.00 -19.63 -16.17
CA THR A 91 -26.45 -19.61 -17.52
C THR A 91 -24.94 -19.88 -17.50
N GLU A 92 -24.35 -20.27 -18.63
CA GLU A 92 -22.91 -20.47 -18.75
C GLU A 92 -22.12 -19.20 -18.39
N GLU A 93 -22.64 -18.06 -18.83
CA GLU A 93 -22.01 -16.74 -18.50
C GLU A 93 -22.03 -16.46 -17.01
N MET A 94 -23.13 -16.79 -16.32
CA MET A 94 -23.23 -16.62 -14.87
C MET A 94 -22.29 -17.58 -14.14
N ILE A 95 -22.16 -18.80 -14.57
CA ILE A 95 -21.23 -19.80 -14.02
C ILE A 95 -19.79 -19.31 -14.22
N LYS A 96 -19.44 -18.86 -15.43
CA LYS A 96 -18.12 -18.32 -15.72
C LYS A 96 -17.81 -17.11 -14.83
N SER A 97 -18.71 -16.14 -14.74
CA SER A 97 -18.56 -14.96 -13.89
C SER A 97 -18.39 -15.33 -12.42
N ALA A 98 -19.09 -16.35 -11.93
CA ALA A 98 -18.96 -16.84 -10.58
C ALA A 98 -17.57 -17.46 -10.30
N PHE A 99 -17.00 -18.18 -11.27
CA PHE A 99 -15.64 -18.70 -11.15
C PHE A 99 -14.58 -17.59 -11.21
N ASP A 100 -14.75 -16.60 -12.08
CA ASP A 100 -13.88 -15.43 -12.12
C ASP A 100 -13.90 -14.69 -10.75
N ASP A 101 -15.07 -14.54 -10.15
CA ASP A 101 -15.21 -13.96 -8.80
C ASP A 101 -14.54 -14.83 -7.72
N LEU A 102 -14.60 -16.16 -7.83
CA LEU A 102 -13.90 -17.06 -6.91
C LEU A 102 -12.38 -16.95 -7.01
N ASP A 103 -11.85 -16.81 -8.23
CA ASP A 103 -10.41 -16.63 -8.46
C ASP A 103 -9.92 -15.32 -7.87
N VAL A 104 -10.67 -14.23 -8.03
CA VAL A 104 -10.36 -12.93 -7.41
C VAL A 104 -10.46 -13.00 -5.88
N TYR A 105 -11.46 -13.72 -5.36
CA TYR A 105 -11.58 -13.97 -3.92
C TYR A 105 -10.35 -14.70 -3.35
N ASP A 106 -9.89 -15.75 -4.03
CA ASP A 106 -8.72 -16.52 -3.63
C ASP A 106 -7.45 -15.65 -3.70
N PHE A 107 -7.32 -14.81 -4.72
CA PHE A 107 -6.23 -13.84 -4.82
C PHE A 107 -6.17 -12.91 -3.60
N TYR A 108 -7.29 -12.30 -3.20
CA TYR A 108 -7.31 -11.46 -2.00
C TYR A 108 -7.06 -12.24 -0.72
N LYS A 109 -7.58 -13.47 -0.62
CA LYS A 109 -7.34 -14.35 0.52
C LYS A 109 -5.86 -14.64 0.71
N ASP A 110 -5.15 -14.91 -0.38
CA ASP A 110 -3.70 -15.17 -0.34
C ASP A 110 -2.90 -13.89 -0.12
N LYS A 111 -3.26 -12.76 -0.76
CA LYS A 111 -2.63 -11.45 -0.57
C LYS A 111 -2.63 -11.04 0.90
N TYR A 112 -3.73 -11.26 1.62
CA TYR A 112 -3.91 -10.80 3.00
C TYR A 112 -3.65 -11.87 4.05
N LYS A 113 -3.30 -13.09 3.66
CA LYS A 113 -3.08 -14.23 4.57
C LYS A 113 -2.05 -13.95 5.66
N TYR A 114 -1.01 -13.19 5.33
CA TYR A 114 0.11 -12.88 6.23
C TYR A 114 0.19 -11.40 6.61
N MET A 115 -0.76 -10.58 6.19
CA MET A 115 -0.71 -9.15 6.40
C MET A 115 -1.21 -8.79 7.81
N ASN A 116 -0.44 -7.95 8.50
CA ASN A 116 -0.83 -7.35 9.77
C ASN A 116 -1.15 -5.88 9.56
N ILE A 117 -2.37 -5.47 9.89
CA ILE A 117 -2.78 -4.08 9.85
C ILE A 117 -3.06 -3.63 11.28
N ASN A 118 -2.39 -2.58 11.71
CA ASN A 118 -2.47 -2.06 13.09
C ASN A 118 -2.21 -3.16 14.16
N GLY A 119 -1.24 -4.04 13.92
CA GLY A 119 -0.90 -5.12 14.83
C GLY A 119 -1.90 -6.28 14.90
N LYS A 120 -2.94 -6.26 14.07
CA LYS A 120 -3.92 -7.34 13.96
C LYS A 120 -3.78 -8.07 12.64
N ARG A 121 -3.75 -9.41 12.72
CA ARG A 121 -3.73 -10.25 11.52
C ARG A 121 -5.07 -10.17 10.81
N VAL A 122 -5.03 -9.88 9.51
CA VAL A 122 -6.23 -9.89 8.67
C VAL A 122 -6.70 -11.34 8.51
N LYS A 123 -7.97 -11.59 8.83
CA LYS A 123 -8.61 -12.88 8.58
C LYS A 123 -9.75 -12.66 7.58
N ILE A 124 -9.63 -13.30 6.41
CA ILE A 124 -10.73 -13.39 5.47
C ILE A 124 -11.46 -14.69 5.78
N ASN A 125 -12.71 -14.57 6.23
CA ASN A 125 -13.52 -15.71 6.65
C ASN A 125 -13.92 -16.57 5.44
N GLY A 126 -13.94 -17.90 5.64
CA GLY A 126 -14.24 -18.89 4.61
C GLY A 126 -15.73 -19.10 4.30
N GLU A 127 -16.57 -18.07 4.45
CA GLU A 127 -18.03 -18.15 4.22
C GLU A 127 -18.42 -18.52 2.77
N VAL A 128 -17.47 -18.40 1.85
CA VAL A 128 -17.68 -18.66 0.40
C VAL A 128 -17.55 -20.15 0.04
N GLU A 129 -17.00 -20.98 0.90
CA GLU A 129 -16.68 -22.38 0.57
C GLU A 129 -17.92 -23.22 0.27
N THR A 130 -19.04 -22.97 0.99
CA THR A 130 -20.30 -23.68 0.72
C THR A 130 -20.86 -23.32 -0.66
N ASP A 131 -20.80 -22.04 -1.04
CA ASP A 131 -21.28 -21.57 -2.34
C ASP A 131 -20.36 -22.07 -3.48
N ARG A 132 -19.06 -22.19 -3.22
CA ARG A 132 -18.07 -22.77 -4.14
C ARG A 132 -18.40 -24.22 -4.50
N VAL A 133 -18.80 -25.02 -3.52
CA VAL A 133 -19.22 -26.43 -3.76
C VAL A 133 -20.46 -26.45 -4.65
N LEU A 134 -21.48 -25.64 -4.34
CA LEU A 134 -22.70 -25.56 -5.14
C LEU A 134 -22.44 -25.13 -6.59
N LEU A 135 -21.54 -24.17 -6.79
CA LEU A 135 -21.16 -23.70 -8.13
C LEU A 135 -20.44 -24.79 -8.93
N LYS A 136 -19.54 -25.55 -8.31
CA LYS A 136 -18.87 -26.69 -8.94
C LYS A 136 -19.86 -27.77 -9.35
N GLU A 137 -20.81 -28.09 -8.49
CA GLU A 137 -21.88 -29.07 -8.81
C GLU A 137 -22.77 -28.59 -9.95
N ALA A 138 -23.13 -27.29 -9.97
CA ALA A 138 -23.91 -26.71 -11.05
C ALA A 138 -23.18 -26.73 -12.40
N ALA A 139 -21.85 -26.49 -12.38
CA ALA A 139 -21.02 -26.53 -13.58
C ALA A 139 -20.84 -27.94 -14.17
N THR A 140 -20.96 -28.99 -13.35
CA THR A 140 -20.76 -30.39 -13.76
C THR A 140 -22.06 -31.09 -14.18
N LYS A 141 -23.24 -30.49 -13.93
CA LYS A 141 -24.51 -31.07 -14.35
C LYS A 141 -24.61 -31.07 -15.86
N PRO A 142 -24.91 -32.24 -16.49
CA PRO A 142 -25.16 -32.30 -17.94
C PRO A 142 -26.41 -31.46 -18.25
N LYS A 143 -26.29 -30.57 -19.22
CA LYS A 143 -27.42 -29.81 -19.74
C LYS A 143 -28.41 -30.83 -20.40
N LYS A 144 -29.63 -30.79 -19.95
CA LYS A 144 -30.73 -31.53 -20.61
C LYS A 144 -31.18 -30.79 -21.85
#